data_57321fe5b02686a2abad80130dc29b87
#
_entry.id   57321fe5b02686a2abad80130dc29b87
#
_cell.length_a   1.000
_cell.length_b   1.000
_cell.length_c   1.000
_cell.angle_alpha   90.00
_cell.angle_beta   90.00
_cell.angle_gamma   90.00
#
_symmetry.space_group_name_H-M   'P 1'
#
loop_
_entity.id
_entity.type
_entity.pdbx_description
1 polymer ?
#
loop_
_entity_poly.entity_id
_entity_poly.type
_entity_poly.pdbx_seq_one_letter_code
_entity_poly.pdbx_strand_id
1 'polypeptide(L)'
;MSSDQDHLQETDTEARFEFKKEEKSAFETEKGLTEETVRLISEDKDEPEWMRERRLRALEQYQEMPMPTDWPGQPDLSEVDIDEVVPYIRPDIETRGGAENWEDLPEEIQDTFDKLGIPEAEKNALSGVGAQYESEIVYQNMQERWEEKGVVFCDMDRAVQEHPEKVREHFMTTCVPPSDNKFAALHGAVWSGGSFVYVPEDTTVEMPVQAYFRMNSDGMGQFEHTLIIATGSGVSVPRRSEERRVWKECRL
;
A
#
# COMPACT_ATOMS: atom_id res chain seq x y z
N MET A 1 -36.16 -18.65 12.54
CA MET A 1 -35.51 -17.83 13.57
C MET A 1 -34.03 -17.60 13.31
N SER A 2 -33.44 -18.13 12.24
CA SER A 2 -32.02 -17.95 11.89
C SER A 2 -31.76 -16.80 10.91
N SER A 3 -32.75 -16.39 10.12
CA SER A 3 -32.56 -15.39 9.05
C SER A 3 -32.44 -13.93 9.55
N ASP A 4 -33.07 -13.58 10.66
CA ASP A 4 -33.07 -12.21 11.17
C ASP A 4 -31.77 -11.83 11.91
N GLN A 5 -31.05 -12.82 12.47
CA GLN A 5 -29.75 -12.58 13.09
C GLN A 5 -28.63 -12.42 12.08
N ASP A 6 -28.68 -13.12 10.93
CA ASP A 6 -27.70 -12.98 9.86
C ASP A 6 -27.83 -11.62 9.16
N HIS A 7 -29.06 -11.12 8.93
CA HIS A 7 -29.28 -9.78 8.35
C HIS A 7 -28.86 -8.63 9.28
N LEU A 8 -29.00 -8.79 10.60
CA LEU A 8 -28.53 -7.77 11.55
C LEU A 8 -27.00 -7.71 11.64
N GLN A 9 -26.30 -8.82 11.45
CA GLN A 9 -24.84 -8.84 11.40
C GLN A 9 -24.30 -8.27 10.06
N GLU A 10 -24.94 -8.55 8.93
CA GLU A 10 -24.56 -7.97 7.64
C GLU A 10 -24.74 -6.45 7.59
N THR A 11 -25.87 -5.92 8.06
CA THR A 11 -26.13 -4.47 8.10
C THR A 11 -25.21 -3.71 9.06
N ASP A 12 -24.80 -4.31 10.16
CA ASP A 12 -23.85 -3.70 11.10
C ASP A 12 -22.41 -3.71 10.54
N THR A 13 -22.08 -4.73 9.76
CA THR A 13 -20.78 -4.85 9.09
C THR A 13 -20.65 -3.84 7.95
N GLU A 14 -21.66 -3.69 7.09
CA GLU A 14 -21.67 -2.70 6.01
C GLU A 14 -21.57 -1.27 6.58
N ALA A 15 -22.39 -0.91 7.56
CA ALA A 15 -22.35 0.40 8.20
C ALA A 15 -20.99 0.71 8.87
N ARG A 16 -20.25 -0.32 9.28
CA ARG A 16 -18.93 -0.18 9.91
C ARG A 16 -17.82 0.11 8.89
N PHE A 17 -17.92 -0.39 7.67
CA PHE A 17 -16.88 -0.28 6.65
C PHE A 17 -17.18 0.75 5.56
N GLU A 18 -18.43 1.12 5.35
CA GLU A 18 -18.88 2.03 4.27
C GLU A 18 -19.01 3.50 4.71
N PHE A 19 -18.62 3.85 5.94
CA PHE A 19 -18.67 5.25 6.36
C PHE A 19 -17.62 6.08 5.60
N LYS A 20 -18.03 7.27 5.15
CA LYS A 20 -17.19 8.28 4.52
C LYS A 20 -17.16 9.52 5.39
N LYS A 21 -16.00 10.14 5.48
CA LYS A 21 -15.84 11.45 6.10
C LYS A 21 -15.50 12.47 5.01
N GLU A 22 -16.04 13.68 5.12
CA GLU A 22 -15.58 14.82 4.33
C GLU A 22 -14.25 15.29 4.93
N GLU A 23 -13.15 14.93 4.28
CA GLU A 23 -11.81 15.34 4.69
C GLU A 23 -11.22 16.28 3.63
N LYS A 24 -10.31 17.14 4.10
CA LYS A 24 -9.57 18.02 3.21
C LYS A 24 -8.31 17.30 2.74
N SER A 25 -8.10 17.29 1.43
CA SER A 25 -6.82 16.93 0.84
C SER A 25 -5.88 18.13 0.89
N ALA A 26 -4.61 17.89 1.28
CA ALA A 26 -3.57 18.89 1.17
C ALA A 26 -3.05 19.00 -0.28
N PHE A 27 -3.12 17.91 -1.01
CA PHE A 27 -2.75 17.83 -2.42
C PHE A 27 -3.55 16.71 -3.11
N GLU A 28 -3.95 16.96 -4.35
CA GLU A 28 -4.68 16.02 -5.19
C GLU A 28 -4.26 16.22 -6.64
N THR A 29 -3.99 15.13 -7.35
CA THR A 29 -3.76 15.20 -8.80
C THR A 29 -5.07 15.32 -9.55
N GLU A 30 -5.01 15.81 -10.78
CA GLU A 30 -6.14 15.70 -11.69
C GLU A 30 -6.44 14.24 -12.03
N LYS A 31 -7.65 13.98 -12.51
CA LYS A 31 -8.03 12.67 -13.02
C LYS A 31 -7.18 12.27 -14.22
N GLY A 32 -6.95 10.98 -14.34
CA GLY A 32 -6.24 10.39 -15.46
C GLY A 32 -4.73 10.29 -15.27
N LEU A 33 -4.13 9.57 -16.20
CA LEU A 33 -2.71 9.24 -16.17
C LEU A 33 -1.95 9.97 -17.27
N THR A 34 -1.29 11.06 -16.90
CA THR A 34 -0.45 11.88 -17.78
C THR A 34 0.99 11.93 -17.28
N GLU A 35 1.92 12.38 -18.14
CA GLU A 35 3.31 12.63 -17.73
C GLU A 35 3.37 13.69 -16.61
N GLU A 36 2.53 14.70 -16.69
CA GLU A 36 2.43 15.75 -15.66
C GLU A 36 1.98 15.16 -14.32
N THR A 37 0.93 14.33 -14.31
CA THR A 37 0.47 13.60 -13.11
C THR A 37 1.61 12.81 -12.47
N VAL A 38 2.36 12.04 -13.25
CA VAL A 38 3.48 11.23 -12.76
C VAL A 38 4.61 12.10 -12.17
N ARG A 39 4.93 13.23 -12.81
CA ARG A 39 5.93 14.17 -12.31
C ARG A 39 5.49 14.84 -11.02
N LEU A 40 4.23 15.26 -10.92
CA LEU A 40 3.66 15.87 -9.71
C LEU A 40 3.70 14.92 -8.52
N ILE A 41 3.35 13.63 -8.71
CA ILE A 41 3.48 12.61 -7.66
C ILE A 41 4.95 12.51 -7.18
N SER A 42 5.89 12.40 -8.12
CA SER A 42 7.31 12.28 -7.80
C SER A 42 7.87 13.52 -7.10
N GLU A 43 7.39 14.71 -7.47
CA GLU A 43 7.78 15.99 -6.85
C GLU A 43 7.20 16.12 -5.45
N ASP A 44 5.91 15.81 -5.27
CA ASP A 44 5.26 15.87 -3.97
C ASP A 44 5.89 14.90 -2.95
N LYS A 45 6.38 13.74 -3.42
CA LYS A 45 7.09 12.73 -2.62
C LYS A 45 8.58 13.00 -2.44
N ASP A 46 9.12 14.06 -3.04
CA ASP A 46 10.56 14.39 -3.03
C ASP A 46 11.43 13.19 -3.47
N GLU A 47 10.96 12.47 -4.50
CA GLU A 47 11.64 11.26 -4.95
C GLU A 47 12.99 11.53 -5.63
N PRO A 48 13.97 10.64 -5.45
CA PRO A 48 15.22 10.72 -6.19
C PRO A 48 14.99 10.49 -7.70
N GLU A 49 15.82 11.11 -8.54
CA GLU A 49 15.69 11.09 -10.01
C GLU A 49 15.52 9.68 -10.60
N TRP A 50 16.24 8.68 -10.05
CA TRP A 50 16.14 7.30 -10.53
C TRP A 50 14.73 6.68 -10.34
N MET A 51 13.97 7.10 -9.33
CA MET A 51 12.60 6.63 -9.12
C MET A 51 11.66 7.35 -10.09
N ARG A 52 11.83 8.65 -10.28
CA ARG A 52 11.10 9.42 -11.30
C ARG A 52 11.28 8.83 -12.69
N GLU A 53 12.50 8.48 -13.07
CA GLU A 53 12.78 7.81 -14.35
C GLU A 53 12.08 6.45 -14.46
N ARG A 54 11.99 5.69 -13.37
CA ARG A 54 11.25 4.41 -13.36
C ARG A 54 9.77 4.62 -13.60
N ARG A 55 9.17 5.62 -12.94
CA ARG A 55 7.76 5.99 -13.13
C ARG A 55 7.47 6.37 -14.58
N LEU A 56 8.30 7.22 -15.16
CA LEU A 56 8.11 7.66 -16.54
C LEU A 56 8.24 6.51 -17.55
N ARG A 57 9.20 5.61 -17.35
CA ARG A 57 9.29 4.38 -18.18
C ARG A 57 8.06 3.47 -18.02
N ALA A 58 7.52 3.37 -16.82
CA ALA A 58 6.30 2.60 -16.59
C ALA A 58 5.09 3.25 -17.27
N LEU A 59 5.01 4.59 -17.30
CA LEU A 59 4.01 5.33 -18.05
C LEU A 59 4.10 5.05 -19.56
N GLU A 60 5.30 5.07 -20.15
CA GLU A 60 5.52 4.73 -21.56
C GLU A 60 5.00 3.32 -21.87
N GLN A 61 5.34 2.34 -21.02
CA GLN A 61 4.85 0.97 -21.16
C GLN A 61 3.33 0.87 -21.03
N TYR A 62 2.73 1.61 -20.10
CA TYR A 62 1.27 1.68 -19.95
C TYR A 62 0.60 2.17 -21.24
N GLN A 63 1.13 3.22 -21.86
CA GLN A 63 0.58 3.79 -23.08
C GLN A 63 0.66 2.83 -24.28
N GLU A 64 1.73 2.03 -24.35
CA GLU A 64 1.96 1.08 -25.43
C GLU A 64 1.18 -0.24 -25.26
N MET A 65 0.86 -0.64 -24.04
CA MET A 65 0.21 -1.92 -23.76
C MET A 65 -1.30 -1.88 -23.99
N PRO A 66 -1.87 -2.92 -24.64
CA PRO A 66 -3.33 -3.08 -24.70
C PRO A 66 -3.89 -3.48 -23.34
N MET A 67 -5.19 -3.27 -23.15
CA MET A 67 -5.91 -3.88 -22.02
C MET A 67 -5.80 -5.40 -22.09
N PRO A 68 -5.55 -6.09 -20.97
CA PRO A 68 -5.47 -7.53 -20.95
C PRO A 68 -6.84 -8.16 -21.22
N THR A 69 -6.91 -9.10 -22.18
CA THR A 69 -8.16 -9.76 -22.61
C THR A 69 -8.19 -11.24 -22.28
N ASP A 70 -7.05 -11.81 -21.88
CA ASP A 70 -6.84 -13.27 -21.74
C ASP A 70 -6.48 -13.70 -20.30
N TRP A 71 -6.84 -12.89 -19.32
CA TRP A 71 -6.64 -13.23 -17.92
C TRP A 71 -7.52 -14.40 -17.49
N PRO A 72 -7.05 -15.27 -16.58
CA PRO A 72 -7.85 -16.33 -15.99
C PRO A 72 -9.14 -15.78 -15.39
N GLY A 73 -10.29 -16.36 -15.80
CA GLY A 73 -11.61 -15.88 -15.41
C GLY A 73 -12.19 -14.81 -16.32
N GLN A 74 -11.43 -14.32 -17.29
CA GLN A 74 -11.84 -13.34 -18.31
C GLN A 74 -12.75 -12.24 -17.76
N PRO A 75 -12.27 -11.40 -16.80
CA PRO A 75 -13.07 -10.30 -16.29
C PRO A 75 -13.33 -9.33 -17.45
N ASP A 76 -14.55 -8.81 -17.52
CA ASP A 76 -14.85 -7.71 -18.43
C ASP A 76 -14.24 -6.42 -17.89
N LEU A 77 -13.21 -5.93 -18.55
CA LEU A 77 -12.48 -4.71 -18.18
C LEU A 77 -12.86 -3.52 -19.07
N SER A 78 -13.88 -3.66 -19.92
CA SER A 78 -14.29 -2.62 -20.86
C SER A 78 -14.83 -1.36 -20.18
N GLU A 79 -15.33 -1.48 -18.95
CA GLU A 79 -15.84 -0.38 -18.16
C GLU A 79 -14.77 0.28 -17.25
N VAL A 80 -13.55 -0.26 -17.23
CA VAL A 80 -12.44 0.33 -16.44
C VAL A 80 -11.86 1.51 -17.19
N ASP A 81 -12.24 2.71 -16.77
CA ASP A 81 -11.73 3.97 -17.30
C ASP A 81 -10.77 4.62 -16.32
N ILE A 82 -9.46 4.50 -16.61
CA ILE A 82 -8.40 5.09 -15.76
C ILE A 82 -8.38 6.61 -15.87
N ASP A 83 -8.91 7.19 -16.95
CA ASP A 83 -8.96 8.65 -17.13
C ASP A 83 -9.98 9.30 -16.18
N GLU A 84 -10.90 8.52 -15.61
CA GLU A 84 -11.85 8.98 -14.59
C GLU A 84 -11.34 8.78 -13.13
N VAL A 85 -10.17 8.19 -12.94
CA VAL A 85 -9.57 7.91 -11.63
C VAL A 85 -8.60 9.03 -11.24
N VAL A 86 -8.69 9.49 -9.98
CA VAL A 86 -7.65 10.33 -9.35
C VAL A 86 -6.57 9.40 -8.80
N PRO A 87 -5.35 9.40 -9.35
CA PRO A 87 -4.33 8.42 -8.99
C PRO A 87 -3.60 8.73 -7.68
N TYR A 88 -3.67 9.95 -7.17
CA TYR A 88 -2.97 10.32 -5.96
C TYR A 88 -3.70 11.42 -5.18
N ILE A 89 -3.93 11.15 -3.89
CA ILE A 89 -4.48 12.11 -2.92
C ILE A 89 -3.60 12.06 -1.65
N ARG A 90 -3.06 13.20 -1.26
CA ARG A 90 -2.41 13.36 0.02
C ARG A 90 -3.37 14.02 1.01
N PRO A 91 -3.72 13.35 2.12
CA PRO A 91 -4.56 13.94 3.15
C PRO A 91 -3.85 15.13 3.84
N ASP A 92 -4.63 16.05 4.41
CA ASP A 92 -4.11 17.20 5.17
C ASP A 92 -3.71 16.74 6.59
N ILE A 93 -2.56 16.06 6.67
CA ILE A 93 -1.98 15.53 7.91
C ILE A 93 -0.60 16.16 8.09
N GLU A 94 -0.32 16.68 9.30
CA GLU A 94 0.94 17.39 9.59
C GLU A 94 2.19 16.47 9.54
N THR A 95 2.02 15.15 9.70
CA THR A 95 3.13 14.19 9.75
C THR A 95 3.31 13.46 8.42
N ARG A 96 4.25 13.90 7.59
CA ARG A 96 4.74 13.10 6.45
C ARG A 96 5.56 11.90 6.95
N GLY A 97 5.31 10.73 6.38
CA GLY A 97 6.02 9.49 6.72
C GLY A 97 5.50 8.76 7.95
N GLY A 98 4.33 9.19 8.45
CA GLY A 98 3.63 8.56 9.57
C GLY A 98 4.11 8.99 10.95
N ALA A 99 3.22 8.88 11.91
CA ALA A 99 3.53 9.04 13.33
C ALA A 99 4.13 7.74 13.88
N GLU A 100 5.10 7.84 14.78
CA GLU A 100 5.66 6.67 15.48
C GLU A 100 4.75 6.24 16.65
N ASN A 101 4.03 7.20 17.25
CA ASN A 101 3.07 6.91 18.32
C ASN A 101 1.65 7.15 17.82
N TRP A 102 0.74 6.28 18.22
CA TRP A 102 -0.66 6.39 17.84
C TRP A 102 -1.33 7.67 18.33
N GLU A 103 -0.93 8.15 19.50
CA GLU A 103 -1.42 9.36 20.14
C GLU A 103 -1.03 10.64 19.39
N ASP A 104 -0.01 10.59 18.55
CA ASP A 104 0.46 11.72 17.73
C ASP A 104 -0.39 11.88 16.45
N LEU A 105 -1.26 10.92 16.14
CA LEU A 105 -2.20 11.01 15.01
C LEU A 105 -3.32 12.01 15.29
N PRO A 106 -3.82 12.70 14.26
CA PRO A 106 -5.06 13.47 14.35
C PRO A 106 -6.22 12.59 14.86
N GLU A 107 -7.05 13.14 15.76
CA GLU A 107 -8.18 12.43 16.37
C GLU A 107 -9.12 11.81 15.31
N GLU A 108 -9.31 12.48 14.17
CA GLU A 108 -10.13 12.01 13.06
C GLU A 108 -9.61 10.71 12.43
N ILE A 109 -8.29 10.59 12.34
CA ILE A 109 -7.62 9.38 11.82
C ILE A 109 -7.70 8.26 12.87
N GLN A 110 -7.41 8.57 14.14
CA GLN A 110 -7.56 7.60 15.23
C GLN A 110 -8.99 7.04 15.27
N ASP A 111 -10.00 7.90 15.24
CA ASP A 111 -11.42 7.53 15.18
C ASP A 111 -11.76 6.62 14.00
N THR A 112 -11.15 6.87 12.83
CA THR A 112 -11.39 6.09 11.62
C THR A 112 -10.89 4.66 11.81
N PHE A 113 -9.65 4.50 12.26
CA PHE A 113 -9.07 3.17 12.51
C PHE A 113 -9.69 2.46 13.71
N ASP A 114 -10.12 3.18 14.74
CA ASP A 114 -10.85 2.61 15.89
C ASP A 114 -12.21 2.06 15.46
N LYS A 115 -12.94 2.75 14.59
CA LYS A 115 -14.19 2.24 13.99
C LYS A 115 -13.97 0.99 13.15
N LEU A 116 -12.84 0.91 12.43
CA LEU A 116 -12.45 -0.28 11.70
C LEU A 116 -12.06 -1.45 12.62
N GLY A 117 -11.88 -1.17 13.92
CA GLY A 117 -11.65 -2.17 14.96
C GLY A 117 -10.22 -2.67 15.00
N ILE A 118 -9.25 -1.76 14.83
CA ILE A 118 -7.85 -2.06 15.13
C ILE A 118 -7.67 -2.00 16.66
N PRO A 119 -7.61 -3.15 17.36
CA PRO A 119 -7.55 -3.14 18.82
C PRO A 119 -6.20 -2.57 19.27
N GLU A 120 -6.22 -1.73 20.30
CA GLU A 120 -5.01 -1.23 20.97
C GLU A 120 -4.07 -2.39 21.42
N ALA A 121 -4.65 -3.53 21.76
CA ALA A 121 -3.91 -4.74 22.10
C ALA A 121 -3.09 -5.30 20.92
N GLU A 122 -3.52 -5.12 19.67
CA GLU A 122 -2.77 -5.56 18.49
C GLU A 122 -1.56 -4.66 18.24
N LYS A 123 -1.66 -3.35 18.49
CA LYS A 123 -0.56 -2.39 18.34
C LYS A 123 0.65 -2.76 19.21
N ASN A 124 0.40 -3.32 20.39
CA ASN A 124 1.43 -3.71 21.35
C ASN A 124 1.89 -5.18 21.21
N ALA A 125 1.09 -6.05 20.60
CA ALA A 125 1.37 -7.48 20.50
C ALA A 125 2.13 -7.86 19.22
N LEU A 126 1.97 -7.11 18.14
CA LEU A 126 2.59 -7.39 16.85
C LEU A 126 4.06 -6.96 16.80
N SER A 127 4.82 -7.53 15.88
CA SER A 127 6.23 -7.14 15.65
C SER A 127 6.34 -5.75 15.02
N GLY A 128 5.32 -5.34 14.28
CA GLY A 128 5.20 -4.02 13.69
C GLY A 128 3.78 -3.78 13.17
N VAL A 129 3.35 -2.55 13.19
CA VAL A 129 2.04 -2.11 12.68
C VAL A 129 2.21 -0.88 11.81
N GLY A 130 1.61 -0.89 10.62
CA GLY A 130 1.52 0.26 9.72
C GLY A 130 0.06 0.58 9.40
N ALA A 131 -0.24 1.85 9.17
CA ALA A 131 -1.55 2.30 8.69
C ALA A 131 -1.39 3.34 7.60
N GLN A 132 -2.06 3.11 6.47
CA GLN A 132 -2.15 4.01 5.34
C GLN A 132 -3.55 4.58 5.23
N TYR A 133 -3.63 5.87 4.98
CA TYR A 133 -4.86 6.58 4.70
C TYR A 133 -4.71 7.33 3.38
N GLU A 134 -5.60 7.08 2.42
CA GLU A 134 -5.47 7.52 1.03
C GLU A 134 -4.13 7.07 0.41
N SER A 135 -3.33 7.97 -0.09
CA SER A 135 -2.05 7.66 -0.73
C SER A 135 -0.84 7.74 0.22
N GLU A 136 -1.05 7.99 1.52
CA GLU A 136 0.03 8.25 2.48
C GLU A 136 -0.01 7.34 3.70
N ILE A 137 1.16 6.93 4.19
CA ILE A 137 1.30 6.29 5.48
C ILE A 137 1.10 7.33 6.59
N VAL A 138 0.17 7.04 7.49
CA VAL A 138 -0.19 7.93 8.61
C VAL A 138 0.37 7.45 9.95
N TYR A 139 0.61 6.16 10.07
CA TYR A 139 1.18 5.57 11.29
C TYR A 139 2.09 4.41 10.95
N GLN A 140 3.22 4.32 11.65
CA GLN A 140 4.10 3.16 11.56
C GLN A 140 4.94 2.98 12.81
N ASN A 141 4.98 1.76 13.31
CA ASN A 141 5.77 1.37 14.47
C ASN A 141 6.30 -0.05 14.31
N MET A 142 7.51 -0.29 14.79
CA MET A 142 8.10 -1.63 14.93
C MET A 142 8.73 -1.78 16.30
N GLN A 143 8.71 -2.99 16.86
CA GLN A 143 9.34 -3.25 18.14
C GLN A 143 10.86 -3.16 18.02
N GLU A 144 11.51 -2.36 18.89
CA GLU A 144 12.95 -2.08 18.95
C GLU A 144 13.83 -3.33 18.86
N ARG A 145 13.42 -4.44 19.49
CA ARG A 145 14.13 -5.73 19.44
C ARG A 145 14.35 -6.29 18.03
N TRP A 146 13.52 -5.91 17.06
CA TRP A 146 13.65 -6.33 15.66
C TRP A 146 14.55 -5.37 14.88
N GLU A 147 14.46 -4.08 15.19
CA GLU A 147 15.38 -3.06 14.65
C GLU A 147 16.81 -3.36 15.04
N GLU A 148 17.07 -3.71 16.30
CA GLU A 148 18.39 -4.13 16.80
C GLU A 148 18.96 -5.36 16.05
N LYS A 149 18.10 -6.20 15.48
CA LYS A 149 18.48 -7.34 14.64
C LYS A 149 18.63 -7.00 13.16
N GLY A 150 18.46 -5.74 12.79
CA GLY A 150 18.55 -5.26 11.42
C GLY A 150 17.31 -5.53 10.55
N VAL A 151 16.18 -5.92 11.17
CA VAL A 151 14.89 -5.95 10.47
C VAL A 151 14.46 -4.52 10.21
N VAL A 152 13.97 -4.27 8.99
CA VAL A 152 13.39 -2.98 8.61
C VAL A 152 11.92 -3.19 8.34
N PHE A 153 11.09 -2.33 8.89
CA PHE A 153 9.69 -2.17 8.52
C PHE A 153 9.40 -0.68 8.45
N CYS A 154 9.25 -0.17 7.26
CA CYS A 154 8.95 1.23 7.03
C CYS A 154 8.01 1.38 5.84
N ASP A 155 7.45 2.57 5.65
CA ASP A 155 6.71 2.86 4.43
C ASP A 155 7.64 2.79 3.22
N MET A 156 7.02 2.58 2.05
CA MET A 156 7.80 2.38 0.83
C MET A 156 8.46 3.68 0.35
N ASP A 157 7.86 4.84 0.61
CA ASP A 157 8.42 6.15 0.24
C ASP A 157 9.69 6.42 1.06
N ARG A 158 9.66 6.13 2.36
CA ARG A 158 10.83 6.20 3.23
C ARG A 158 11.91 5.21 2.81
N ALA A 159 11.52 3.99 2.41
CA ALA A 159 12.47 2.98 1.92
C ALA A 159 13.22 3.44 0.66
N VAL A 160 12.56 4.18 -0.25
CA VAL A 160 13.20 4.77 -1.43
C VAL A 160 14.32 5.73 -1.04
N GLN A 161 14.15 6.47 0.05
CA GLN A 161 15.12 7.45 0.55
C GLN A 161 16.24 6.79 1.38
N GLU A 162 15.87 5.94 2.34
CA GLU A 162 16.80 5.42 3.34
C GLU A 162 17.47 4.09 2.92
N HIS A 163 16.82 3.30 2.05
CA HIS A 163 17.30 2.00 1.59
C HIS A 163 17.36 1.88 0.04
N PRO A 164 17.87 2.91 -0.68
CA PRO A 164 17.77 2.98 -2.13
C PRO A 164 18.39 1.79 -2.86
N GLU A 165 19.45 1.17 -2.32
CA GLU A 165 20.11 0.03 -2.95
C GLU A 165 19.21 -1.20 -2.97
N LYS A 166 18.58 -1.53 -1.83
CA LYS A 166 17.62 -2.64 -1.72
C LYS A 166 16.40 -2.42 -2.60
N VAL A 167 15.86 -1.19 -2.57
CA VAL A 167 14.71 -0.85 -3.40
C VAL A 167 15.06 -0.94 -4.88
N ARG A 168 16.20 -0.41 -5.32
CA ARG A 168 16.62 -0.48 -6.73
C ARG A 168 16.76 -1.91 -7.24
N GLU A 169 17.24 -2.81 -6.41
CA GLU A 169 17.46 -4.21 -6.77
C GLU A 169 16.15 -4.98 -6.94
N HIS A 170 15.16 -4.72 -6.08
CA HIS A 170 13.99 -5.59 -5.96
C HIS A 170 12.67 -4.96 -6.42
N PHE A 171 12.54 -3.62 -6.36
CA PHE A 171 11.29 -2.94 -6.69
C PHE A 171 10.88 -3.14 -8.14
N MET A 172 9.77 -3.84 -8.36
CA MET A 172 9.18 -4.11 -9.68
C MET A 172 10.22 -4.61 -10.71
N THR A 173 11.08 -5.54 -10.28
CA THR A 173 12.10 -6.15 -11.15
C THR A 173 11.69 -7.55 -11.55
N THR A 174 11.90 -8.55 -10.68
CA THR A 174 11.62 -9.96 -10.95
C THR A 174 10.17 -10.32 -10.63
N CYS A 175 9.62 -9.76 -9.54
CA CYS A 175 8.23 -9.95 -9.17
C CYS A 175 7.39 -8.82 -9.79
N VAL A 176 6.45 -9.19 -10.65
CA VAL A 176 5.52 -8.26 -11.31
C VAL A 176 6.21 -7.00 -11.84
N PRO A 177 7.10 -7.11 -12.85
CA PRO A 177 7.70 -5.93 -13.48
C PRO A 177 6.65 -5.12 -14.23
N PRO A 178 6.86 -3.81 -14.49
CA PRO A 178 5.93 -3.00 -15.27
C PRO A 178 5.62 -3.56 -16.67
N SER A 179 6.52 -4.36 -17.21
CA SER A 179 6.34 -5.04 -18.50
C SER A 179 5.43 -6.26 -18.48
N ASP A 180 4.93 -6.67 -17.31
CA ASP A 180 4.10 -7.87 -17.19
C ASP A 180 2.71 -7.68 -17.80
N ASN A 181 2.06 -6.57 -17.50
CA ASN A 181 0.76 -6.20 -18.06
C ASN A 181 0.46 -4.70 -17.87
N LYS A 182 -0.59 -4.21 -18.51
CA LYS A 182 -0.99 -2.79 -18.47
C LYS A 182 -1.22 -2.26 -17.05
N PHE A 183 -1.80 -3.06 -16.14
CA PHE A 183 -2.03 -2.63 -14.76
C PHE A 183 -0.76 -2.65 -13.90
N ALA A 184 0.19 -3.52 -14.20
CA ALA A 184 1.53 -3.47 -13.59
C ALA A 184 2.28 -2.21 -14.04
N ALA A 185 2.15 -1.82 -15.31
CA ALA A 185 2.71 -0.58 -15.82
C ALA A 185 2.03 0.65 -15.20
N LEU A 186 0.69 0.67 -15.10
CA LEU A 186 -0.07 1.70 -14.38
C LEU A 186 0.43 1.85 -12.95
N HIS A 187 0.49 0.73 -12.22
CA HIS A 187 1.00 0.70 -10.85
C HIS A 187 2.42 1.30 -10.76
N GLY A 188 3.32 0.89 -11.65
CA GLY A 188 4.69 1.43 -11.69
C GLY A 188 4.77 2.93 -11.91
N ALA A 189 3.80 3.52 -12.62
CA ALA A 189 3.74 4.95 -12.90
C ALA A 189 3.22 5.78 -11.70
N VAL A 190 2.22 5.26 -10.95
CA VAL A 190 1.49 6.05 -9.95
C VAL A 190 1.50 5.47 -8.53
N TRP A 191 2.26 4.43 -8.26
CA TRP A 191 2.31 3.83 -6.94
C TRP A 191 2.57 4.89 -5.84
N SER A 192 1.97 4.70 -4.68
CA SER A 192 2.17 5.59 -3.52
C SER A 192 1.86 4.87 -2.21
N GLY A 193 2.71 5.11 -1.22
CA GLY A 193 2.61 4.40 0.06
C GLY A 193 2.91 2.91 -0.07
N GLY A 194 2.38 2.13 0.86
CA GLY A 194 2.66 0.71 1.00
C GLY A 194 3.76 0.43 2.01
N SER A 195 4.16 -0.83 2.11
CA SER A 195 5.06 -1.28 3.17
C SER A 195 6.37 -1.83 2.61
N PHE A 196 7.48 -1.47 3.21
CA PHE A 196 8.77 -2.08 2.99
C PHE A 196 9.17 -2.94 4.19
N VAL A 197 9.42 -4.23 3.94
CA VAL A 197 9.89 -5.17 4.96
C VAL A 197 11.20 -5.79 4.50
N TYR A 198 12.23 -5.66 5.30
CA TYR A 198 13.50 -6.35 5.10
C TYR A 198 13.85 -7.20 6.31
N VAL A 199 14.09 -8.47 6.09
CA VAL A 199 14.54 -9.42 7.12
C VAL A 199 15.91 -9.95 6.71
N PRO A 200 16.97 -9.67 7.51
CA PRO A 200 18.32 -10.14 7.21
C PRO A 200 18.45 -11.64 7.40
N GLU A 201 19.54 -12.20 6.85
CA GLU A 201 19.91 -13.61 7.01
C GLU A 201 20.01 -13.99 8.50
N ASP A 202 19.67 -15.23 8.83
CA ASP A 202 19.68 -15.77 10.20
C ASP A 202 18.73 -15.07 11.20
N THR A 203 17.80 -14.26 10.73
CA THR A 203 16.80 -13.59 11.57
C THR A 203 15.42 -14.21 11.36
N THR A 204 14.76 -14.55 12.48
CA THR A 204 13.37 -15.03 12.48
C THR A 204 12.48 -14.02 13.19
N VAL A 205 11.49 -13.49 12.51
CA VAL A 205 10.44 -12.63 13.08
C VAL A 205 9.27 -13.52 13.48
N GLU A 206 9.11 -13.76 14.79
CA GLU A 206 8.13 -14.73 15.31
C GLU A 206 6.71 -14.21 15.32
N MET A 207 6.55 -12.91 15.56
CA MET A 207 5.24 -12.26 15.57
C MET A 207 4.96 -11.60 14.21
N PRO A 208 3.71 -11.59 13.74
CA PRO A 208 3.38 -10.98 12.46
C PRO A 208 3.61 -9.46 12.47
N VAL A 209 3.90 -8.94 11.28
CA VAL A 209 3.81 -7.53 10.93
C VAL A 209 2.48 -7.31 10.24
N GLN A 210 1.81 -6.21 10.52
CA GLN A 210 0.48 -5.91 9.97
C GLN A 210 0.44 -4.50 9.40
N ALA A 211 -0.16 -4.35 8.23
CA ALA A 211 -0.44 -3.06 7.61
C ALA A 211 -1.94 -2.95 7.31
N TYR A 212 -2.48 -1.77 7.53
CA TYR A 212 -3.88 -1.41 7.27
C TYR A 212 -3.93 -0.35 6.20
N PHE A 213 -4.83 -0.52 5.25
CA PHE A 213 -5.02 0.41 4.14
C PHE A 213 -6.47 0.89 4.12
N ARG A 214 -6.68 2.20 4.15
CA ARG A 214 -7.99 2.81 4.06
C ARG A 214 -8.04 3.80 2.92
N MET A 215 -8.99 3.61 2.02
CA MET A 215 -9.39 4.56 1.00
C MET A 215 -10.74 5.14 1.38
N ASN A 216 -10.87 6.46 1.42
CA ASN A 216 -12.07 7.17 1.84
C ASN A 216 -12.68 8.03 0.73
N SER A 217 -11.86 8.52 -0.20
CA SER A 217 -12.27 9.44 -1.26
C SER A 217 -12.92 8.74 -2.45
N ASP A 218 -14.02 9.31 -2.98
CA ASP A 218 -14.67 8.81 -4.17
C ASP A 218 -13.85 9.09 -5.44
N GLY A 219 -13.83 8.12 -6.37
CA GLY A 219 -13.12 8.25 -7.65
C GLY A 219 -11.59 8.19 -7.55
N MET A 220 -11.07 7.86 -6.37
CA MET A 220 -9.65 7.64 -6.16
C MET A 220 -9.25 6.21 -6.49
N GLY A 221 -8.05 6.04 -7.07
CA GLY A 221 -7.34 4.77 -7.14
C GLY A 221 -6.30 4.65 -6.02
N GLN A 222 -6.28 3.53 -5.30
CA GLN A 222 -5.23 3.23 -4.33
C GLN A 222 -4.19 2.30 -4.99
N PHE A 223 -2.94 2.76 -5.04
CA PHE A 223 -1.83 2.10 -5.72
C PHE A 223 -0.67 1.84 -4.75
N GLU A 224 -0.95 1.22 -3.62
CA GLU A 224 0.05 0.89 -2.62
C GLU A 224 1.04 -0.17 -3.13
N HIS A 225 2.31 -0.08 -2.75
CA HIS A 225 3.34 -1.05 -3.09
C HIS A 225 3.96 -1.68 -1.85
N THR A 226 3.65 -2.94 -1.60
CA THR A 226 4.29 -3.70 -0.53
C THR A 226 5.47 -4.50 -1.07
N LEU A 227 6.67 -4.21 -0.58
CA LEU A 227 7.91 -4.93 -0.93
C LEU A 227 8.46 -5.67 0.29
N ILE A 228 8.50 -6.99 0.22
CA ILE A 228 9.03 -7.85 1.27
C ILE A 228 10.29 -8.53 0.77
N ILE A 229 11.42 -8.26 1.42
CA ILE A 229 12.71 -8.88 1.13
C ILE A 229 13.12 -9.69 2.36
N ALA A 230 13.24 -11.00 2.19
CA ALA A 230 13.78 -11.87 3.21
C ALA A 230 14.99 -12.61 2.65
N THR A 231 16.14 -12.40 3.29
CA THR A 231 17.41 -12.99 2.86
C THR A 231 17.71 -14.28 3.65
N GLY A 232 18.26 -15.31 2.99
CA GLY A 232 18.62 -16.57 3.62
C GLY A 232 17.85 -17.79 3.11
N SER A 233 18.28 -18.97 3.49
CA SER A 233 17.66 -20.25 3.14
C SER A 233 16.56 -20.59 4.14
N GLY A 234 15.31 -20.71 3.70
CA GLY A 234 14.21 -21.21 4.52
C GLY A 234 13.21 -20.16 5.01
N VAL A 235 13.02 -19.11 4.24
CA VAL A 235 11.97 -18.11 4.52
C VAL A 235 10.60 -18.77 4.44
N SER A 236 9.91 -18.85 5.56
CA SER A 236 8.50 -19.22 5.64
C SER A 236 7.69 -18.00 6.06
N VAL A 237 6.89 -17.47 5.14
CA VAL A 237 5.86 -16.49 5.47
C VAL A 237 4.58 -17.27 5.80
N PRO A 238 4.16 -17.35 7.08
CA PRO A 238 2.91 -18.02 7.42
C PRO A 238 1.75 -17.30 6.74
N ARG A 239 1.02 -18.01 5.90
CA ARG A 239 -0.19 -17.47 5.26
C ARG A 239 -1.37 -17.60 6.23
N ARG A 240 -2.00 -16.50 6.58
CA ARG A 240 -3.34 -16.55 7.16
C ARG A 240 -4.32 -17.04 6.10
N SER A 241 -5.19 -17.99 6.44
CA SER A 241 -6.05 -18.71 5.48
C SER A 241 -7.12 -17.83 4.80
N GLU A 242 -7.30 -16.59 5.23
CA GLU A 242 -8.32 -15.67 4.73
C GLU A 242 -7.84 -14.74 3.61
N GLU A 243 -6.53 -14.56 3.45
CA GLU A 243 -5.92 -13.74 2.39
C GLU A 243 -5.57 -14.53 1.12
N ARG A 244 -6.40 -15.49 0.75
CA ARG A 244 -6.10 -16.53 -0.26
C ARG A 244 -6.04 -16.06 -1.70
N ARG A 245 -6.03 -14.78 -2.05
CA ARG A 245 -6.23 -14.40 -3.46
C ARG A 245 -5.15 -13.63 -4.18
N VAL A 246 -4.08 -13.15 -3.54
CA VAL A 246 -3.14 -12.26 -4.26
C VAL A 246 -1.73 -12.83 -4.49
N TRP A 247 -1.22 -13.77 -3.70
CA TRP A 247 0.19 -14.16 -3.81
C TRP A 247 0.39 -15.66 -4.01
N LYS A 248 0.27 -16.13 -5.25
CA LYS A 248 0.98 -17.31 -5.72
C LYS A 248 2.21 -16.84 -6.48
N GLU A 249 3.38 -17.27 -5.97
CA GLU A 249 4.66 -17.24 -6.66
C GLU A 249 5.48 -15.95 -6.60
N CYS A 250 6.07 -15.67 -5.43
CA CYS A 250 7.46 -15.26 -5.41
C CYS A 250 8.27 -16.43 -4.83
N ARG A 251 8.86 -17.26 -5.66
CA ARG A 251 9.96 -18.13 -5.31
C ARG A 251 11.24 -17.43 -5.75
N LEU A 252 12.04 -17.01 -4.80
CA LEU A 252 13.45 -16.75 -5.00
C LEU A 252 14.21 -18.06 -4.96
#